data_ffc5c69e1f3a248cf49e99d3fb27fb8b
#
_entry.id   ffc5c69e1f3a248cf49e99d3fb27fb8b
#
_cell.length_a   1.000
_cell.length_b   1.000
_cell.length_c   1.000
_cell.angle_alpha   90.00
_cell.angle_beta   90.00
_cell.angle_gamma   90.00
#
_symmetry.space_group_name_H-M   'P 1'
#
loop_
_entity.id
_entity.type
_entity.pdbx_description
1 polymer ?
#
loop_
_entity_poly.entity_id
_entity_poly.type
_entity_poly.pdbx_seq_one_letter_code
_entity_poly.pdbx_strand_id
1 'polypeptide(L)'
;TGWKKTAGNGSDGKRTEGKKSFGRGEKTTGFSKNSAKVGVNGEKQGKSARKVSEVEDKWGTHGDRKRNVGEKGGQKTVRGGQRGKTKCPIYRECGGCQYLHLTYDQQLKEKQKRMEELLGGVCPVRPIIGMEEPYHYRNKVHAVFGLDRKNNPISGIYKEGTHRILPVDSCLIEDQKADEIIVTIRSMLRSFKIRVFDEDTGYGLLRHVLIRCGF
;
A
#
# COMPACT_ATOMS: atom_id res chain seq x y z
N THR A 1 0.60 43.61 -38.46
CA THR A 1 2.00 44.06 -38.31
C THR A 1 2.87 42.83 -38.20
N GLY A 2 3.56 42.56 -39.34
CA GLY A 2 4.34 41.37 -39.55
C GLY A 2 5.72 41.43 -38.87
N TRP A 3 6.24 40.25 -38.57
CA TRP A 3 7.67 40.08 -38.35
C TRP A 3 8.21 39.06 -39.33
N LYS A 4 9.25 39.50 -40.07
CA LYS A 4 9.92 38.80 -41.18
C LYS A 4 10.81 37.70 -40.65
N LYS A 5 10.87 36.61 -41.46
CA LYS A 5 11.90 35.57 -41.42
C LYS A 5 13.23 36.15 -41.86
N THR A 6 14.30 35.86 -41.16
CA THR A 6 15.65 35.92 -41.67
C THR A 6 16.29 34.52 -41.60
N ALA A 7 16.63 34.02 -42.76
CA ALA A 7 17.46 32.84 -42.94
C ALA A 7 18.93 33.22 -42.73
N GLY A 8 19.69 32.41 -42.03
CA GLY A 8 21.14 32.52 -41.90
C GLY A 8 21.78 31.15 -42.21
N ASN A 9 22.47 31.14 -43.35
CA ASN A 9 23.34 30.08 -43.88
C ASN A 9 24.71 30.06 -43.16
N GLY A 10 25.34 28.88 -43.17
CA GLY A 10 26.79 28.66 -43.01
C GLY A 10 27.10 27.84 -41.76
N SER A 11 27.90 26.80 -41.78
CA SER A 11 28.91 26.30 -42.70
C SER A 11 29.40 24.97 -42.17
N ASP A 12 29.75 24.09 -43.05
CA ASP A 12 30.41 22.78 -42.86
C ASP A 12 31.61 22.83 -41.92
N GLY A 13 31.69 21.86 -41.01
CA GLY A 13 32.85 21.56 -40.21
C GLY A 13 33.05 20.04 -40.10
N LYS A 14 33.67 19.44 -41.14
CA LYS A 14 34.26 18.08 -41.07
C LYS A 14 35.31 18.04 -39.97
N ARG A 15 35.24 17.10 -39.06
CA ARG A 15 36.38 16.72 -38.22
C ARG A 15 36.43 15.21 -37.98
N THR A 16 37.33 14.69 -38.69
CA THR A 16 38.17 13.47 -38.66
C THR A 16 38.11 12.57 -37.43
N GLU A 17 38.07 11.30 -37.81
CA GLU A 17 38.24 10.08 -36.98
C GLU A 17 39.53 10.10 -36.17
N GLY A 18 39.42 9.70 -34.92
CA GLY A 18 40.53 9.33 -34.04
C GLY A 18 40.28 7.96 -33.42
N LYS A 19 40.68 6.90 -34.12
CA LYS A 19 40.82 5.56 -33.54
C LYS A 19 41.96 5.59 -32.54
N LYS A 20 41.69 5.30 -31.27
CA LYS A 20 42.71 4.87 -30.29
C LYS A 20 42.34 3.49 -29.79
N SER A 21 43.06 2.52 -30.28
CA SER A 21 43.24 1.19 -29.72
C SER A 21 44.03 1.28 -28.43
N PHE A 22 43.52 0.73 -27.36
CA PHE A 22 44.30 0.44 -26.14
C PHE A 22 44.17 -1.03 -25.76
N GLY A 23 45.31 -1.57 -25.60
CA GLY A 23 45.80 -2.86 -25.45
C GLY A 23 45.27 -3.69 -24.30
N ARG A 24 45.31 -4.98 -24.53
CA ARG A 24 45.23 -6.09 -23.59
C ARG A 24 46.28 -5.91 -22.48
N GLY A 25 45.84 -6.01 -21.26
CA GLY A 25 46.68 -6.25 -20.08
C GLY A 25 46.04 -7.32 -19.21
N GLU A 26 46.42 -8.57 -19.51
CA GLU A 26 46.21 -9.68 -18.57
C GLU A 26 47.07 -9.46 -17.33
N LYS A 27 46.46 -9.46 -16.17
CA LYS A 27 47.15 -9.75 -14.91
C LYS A 27 46.27 -10.69 -14.08
N THR A 28 46.65 -11.94 -14.17
CA THR A 28 46.31 -13.01 -13.23
C THR A 28 46.95 -12.71 -11.87
N THR A 29 46.16 -12.55 -10.84
CA THR A 29 46.64 -12.71 -9.47
C THR A 29 45.78 -13.77 -8.79
N GLY A 30 46.46 -14.88 -8.52
CA GLY A 30 45.92 -16.02 -7.81
C GLY A 30 45.53 -15.64 -6.38
N PHE A 31 44.35 -16.05 -5.96
CA PHE A 31 43.96 -15.99 -4.54
C PHE A 31 44.08 -17.37 -3.93
N SER A 32 45.09 -17.47 -3.08
CA SER A 32 45.50 -18.64 -2.29
C SER A 32 44.35 -19.07 -1.36
N LYS A 33 44.02 -20.36 -1.43
CA LYS A 33 43.16 -21.04 -0.45
C LYS A 33 43.93 -21.29 0.83
N ASN A 34 43.68 -20.54 1.87
CA ASN A 34 44.10 -20.92 3.21
C ASN A 34 42.95 -21.64 3.92
N SER A 35 43.06 -22.94 3.97
CA SER A 35 42.27 -23.81 4.81
C SER A 35 42.84 -23.82 6.20
N ALA A 36 42.28 -23.07 7.13
CA ALA A 36 42.58 -23.20 8.54
C ALA A 36 41.70 -24.32 9.15
N LYS A 37 42.33 -25.45 9.41
CA LYS A 37 41.77 -26.49 10.27
C LYS A 37 41.79 -25.99 11.71
N VAL A 38 40.64 -25.77 12.31
CA VAL A 38 40.51 -25.57 13.76
C VAL A 38 40.19 -26.91 14.40
N GLY A 39 41.08 -27.32 15.30
CA GLY A 39 41.01 -28.60 16.01
C GLY A 39 39.83 -28.65 16.99
N VAL A 40 39.24 -29.83 17.05
CA VAL A 40 38.20 -30.18 17.98
C VAL A 40 38.87 -30.57 19.31
N ASN A 41 38.78 -29.71 20.31
CA ASN A 41 39.04 -30.11 21.69
C ASN A 41 37.70 -30.40 22.36
N GLY A 42 37.49 -31.67 22.65
CA GLY A 42 36.40 -32.14 23.46
C GLY A 42 36.60 -31.81 24.93
N GLU A 43 35.71 -31.05 25.50
CA GLU A 43 35.51 -31.02 26.95
C GLU A 43 34.10 -31.42 27.28
N LYS A 44 34.04 -32.56 28.01
CA LYS A 44 32.84 -33.09 28.66
C LYS A 44 32.59 -32.22 29.90
N GLN A 45 31.47 -31.47 29.91
CA GLN A 45 30.97 -30.94 31.18
C GLN A 45 29.44 -31.03 31.21
N GLY A 46 28.95 -31.83 32.15
CA GLY A 46 27.98 -31.48 33.15
C GLY A 46 26.56 -31.25 32.66
N LYS A 47 25.73 -32.31 32.71
CA LYS A 47 24.29 -32.22 32.70
C LYS A 47 23.81 -31.45 33.94
N SER A 48 23.46 -30.19 33.79
CA SER A 48 22.63 -29.47 34.73
C SER A 48 21.26 -29.25 34.05
N ALA A 49 20.36 -30.18 34.29
CA ALA A 49 18.96 -30.03 33.93
C ALA A 49 18.34 -28.92 34.82
N ARG A 50 18.30 -27.70 34.34
CA ARG A 50 17.39 -26.70 34.91
C ARG A 50 15.99 -27.07 34.49
N LYS A 51 15.21 -27.52 35.49
CA LYS A 51 13.76 -27.57 35.41
C LYS A 51 13.25 -26.22 35.02
N VAL A 52 12.80 -26.05 33.78
CA VAL A 52 11.91 -24.96 33.39
C VAL A 52 10.57 -25.34 34.03
N SER A 53 10.19 -24.60 35.07
CA SER A 53 8.86 -24.68 35.65
C SER A 53 7.86 -24.33 34.56
N GLU A 54 7.01 -25.29 34.23
CA GLU A 54 5.80 -25.08 33.42
C GLU A 54 4.98 -23.98 34.13
N VAL A 55 4.99 -22.80 33.52
CA VAL A 55 3.98 -21.79 33.78
C VAL A 55 2.79 -22.25 32.94
N GLU A 56 1.88 -22.98 33.59
CA GLU A 56 0.57 -23.25 33.00
C GLU A 56 -0.14 -21.94 32.74
N ASP A 57 -0.18 -21.56 31.47
CA ASP A 57 -1.07 -20.51 30.99
C ASP A 57 -2.49 -20.94 31.20
N LYS A 58 -3.06 -20.51 32.33
CA LYS A 58 -4.49 -20.58 32.62
C LYS A 58 -5.27 -19.62 31.73
N TRP A 59 -5.20 -19.83 30.43
CA TRP A 59 -6.24 -19.33 29.53
C TRP A 59 -7.32 -20.39 29.48
N GLY A 60 -8.33 -20.19 30.32
CA GLY A 60 -9.49 -21.04 30.39
C GLY A 60 -10.10 -21.26 29.01
N THR A 61 -10.19 -22.53 28.63
CA THR A 61 -11.06 -22.98 27.57
C THR A 61 -12.46 -22.43 27.83
N HIS A 62 -12.83 -21.40 27.05
CA HIS A 62 -14.20 -20.91 27.05
C HIS A 62 -15.06 -22.01 26.44
N GLY A 63 -15.75 -22.71 27.34
CA GLY A 63 -16.78 -23.66 26.98
C GLY A 63 -17.79 -23.01 26.04
N ASP A 64 -18.23 -23.82 25.07
CA ASP A 64 -19.33 -23.58 24.16
C ASP A 64 -20.57 -23.07 24.91
N ARG A 65 -20.63 -21.76 25.15
CA ARG A 65 -21.89 -21.12 25.46
C ARG A 65 -22.63 -20.96 24.14
N LYS A 66 -23.54 -21.91 23.87
CA LYS A 66 -24.63 -21.70 22.91
C LYS A 66 -25.25 -20.33 23.19
N ARG A 67 -24.80 -19.32 22.49
CA ARG A 67 -25.45 -18.01 22.47
C ARG A 67 -26.76 -18.19 21.73
N ASN A 68 -27.85 -18.20 22.48
CA ASN A 68 -29.19 -17.99 21.95
C ASN A 68 -29.14 -16.74 21.04
N VAL A 69 -29.25 -16.95 19.74
CA VAL A 69 -29.36 -15.87 18.75
C VAL A 69 -30.81 -15.42 18.78
N GLY A 70 -31.13 -14.66 19.82
CA GLY A 70 -32.35 -13.88 19.87
C GLY A 70 -32.06 -12.48 19.33
N GLU A 71 -32.94 -12.09 18.41
CA GLU A 71 -33.09 -10.75 17.87
C GLU A 71 -32.01 -10.22 16.94
N LYS A 72 -32.31 -10.41 15.67
CA LYS A 72 -31.80 -9.66 14.54
C LYS A 72 -32.13 -8.17 14.71
N GLY A 73 -31.34 -7.45 15.48
CA GLY A 73 -31.19 -6.01 15.37
C GLY A 73 -30.52 -5.72 14.02
N GLY A 74 -31.30 -5.75 12.97
CA GLY A 74 -30.84 -5.32 11.65
C GLY A 74 -30.37 -3.88 11.79
N GLN A 75 -29.08 -3.65 11.80
CA GLN A 75 -28.54 -2.33 11.49
C GLN A 75 -29.10 -1.95 10.13
N LYS A 76 -30.17 -1.15 10.13
CA LYS A 76 -30.64 -0.45 8.95
C LYS A 76 -29.48 0.43 8.51
N THR A 77 -28.64 -0.12 7.63
CA THR A 77 -27.76 0.72 6.82
C THR A 77 -28.66 1.78 6.19
N VAL A 78 -28.36 3.05 6.48
CA VAL A 78 -29.07 4.20 5.92
C VAL A 78 -28.80 4.22 4.40
N ARG A 79 -29.46 3.34 3.67
CA ARG A 79 -29.39 3.21 2.20
C ARG A 79 -30.53 3.98 1.53
N GLY A 80 -30.79 5.24 1.94
CA GLY A 80 -31.95 5.97 1.45
C GLY A 80 -31.85 7.49 1.39
N GLY A 81 -30.71 8.11 1.73
CA GLY A 81 -30.47 9.53 1.48
C GLY A 81 -30.20 9.77 -0.03
N GLN A 82 -30.68 10.89 -0.57
CA GLN A 82 -30.41 11.34 -1.94
C GLN A 82 -28.92 11.16 -2.19
N ARG A 83 -28.58 10.20 -3.08
CA ARG A 83 -27.21 9.87 -3.40
C ARG A 83 -26.63 10.99 -4.25
N GLY A 84 -26.01 11.98 -3.61
CA GLY A 84 -25.25 13.01 -4.28
C GLY A 84 -24.27 12.37 -5.27
N LYS A 85 -24.03 13.03 -6.39
CA LYS A 85 -23.02 12.58 -7.36
C LYS A 85 -21.65 12.67 -6.67
N THR A 86 -21.13 11.53 -6.20
CA THR A 86 -19.76 11.50 -5.68
C THR A 86 -18.77 11.68 -6.82
N LYS A 87 -17.69 12.41 -6.57
CA LYS A 87 -16.57 12.59 -7.52
C LYS A 87 -15.75 11.31 -7.73
N CYS A 88 -15.87 10.31 -6.83
CA CYS A 88 -15.12 9.06 -6.92
C CYS A 88 -15.84 8.03 -7.79
N PRO A 89 -15.24 7.57 -8.91
CA PRO A 89 -15.88 6.64 -9.84
C PRO A 89 -16.12 5.26 -9.23
N ILE A 90 -15.26 4.84 -8.29
CA ILE A 90 -15.32 3.50 -7.68
C ILE A 90 -15.98 3.50 -6.29
N TYR A 91 -16.53 4.60 -5.84
CA TYR A 91 -17.12 4.75 -4.50
C TYR A 91 -18.04 3.60 -4.09
N ARG A 92 -18.85 3.09 -5.02
CA ARG A 92 -19.83 2.03 -4.73
C ARG A 92 -19.22 0.65 -4.54
N GLU A 93 -18.00 0.45 -5.01
CA GLU A 93 -17.31 -0.85 -4.99
C GLU A 93 -16.15 -0.88 -4.01
N CYS A 94 -15.60 0.30 -3.68
CA CYS A 94 -14.36 0.44 -2.95
C CYS A 94 -14.49 0.17 -1.44
N GLY A 95 -15.61 0.44 -0.80
CA GLY A 95 -15.75 0.28 0.65
C GLY A 95 -14.88 1.21 1.53
N GLY A 96 -13.93 1.94 0.94
CA GLY A 96 -12.97 2.77 1.69
C GLY A 96 -13.56 4.06 2.26
N CYS A 97 -14.68 4.54 1.72
CA CYS A 97 -15.33 5.78 2.13
C CYS A 97 -16.80 5.55 2.45
N GLN A 98 -17.20 5.77 3.70
CA GLN A 98 -18.59 5.57 4.13
C GLN A 98 -19.50 6.76 3.80
N TYR A 99 -18.95 7.99 3.82
CA TYR A 99 -19.72 9.24 3.76
C TYR A 99 -19.49 10.07 2.50
N LEU A 100 -18.68 9.60 1.54
CA LEU A 100 -18.31 10.39 0.37
C LEU A 100 -19.50 10.78 -0.55
N HIS A 101 -20.65 10.15 -0.36
CA HIS A 101 -21.91 10.51 -1.04
C HIS A 101 -22.60 11.74 -0.44
N LEU A 102 -22.15 12.22 0.73
CA LEU A 102 -22.63 13.42 1.40
C LEU A 102 -21.68 14.59 1.13
N THR A 103 -22.21 15.81 1.19
CA THR A 103 -21.36 17.00 1.27
C THR A 103 -20.59 16.99 2.58
N TYR A 104 -19.47 17.70 2.66
CA TYR A 104 -18.65 17.69 3.86
C TYR A 104 -19.42 18.19 5.10
N ASP A 105 -20.21 19.26 4.94
CA ASP A 105 -21.08 19.76 6.03
C ASP A 105 -22.11 18.72 6.50
N GLN A 106 -22.67 17.95 5.56
CA GLN A 106 -23.56 16.85 5.90
C GLN A 106 -22.82 15.74 6.65
N GLN A 107 -21.58 15.41 6.24
CA GLN A 107 -20.75 14.45 6.97
C GLN A 107 -20.48 14.89 8.41
N LEU A 108 -20.16 16.17 8.63
CA LEU A 108 -19.94 16.72 9.96
C LEU A 108 -21.22 16.63 10.82
N LYS A 109 -22.37 17.00 10.25
CA LYS A 109 -23.66 16.91 10.95
C LYS A 109 -24.00 15.47 11.34
N GLU A 110 -23.81 14.51 10.44
CA GLU A 110 -24.09 13.10 10.74
C GLU A 110 -23.15 12.55 11.82
N LYS A 111 -21.87 12.92 11.77
CA LYS A 111 -20.89 12.53 12.80
C LYS A 111 -21.19 13.17 14.15
N GLN A 112 -21.55 14.44 14.18
CA GLN A 112 -21.96 15.15 15.39
C GLN A 112 -23.17 14.47 16.03
N LYS A 113 -24.23 14.29 15.26
CA LYS A 113 -25.44 13.61 15.69
C LYS A 113 -25.16 12.23 16.27
N ARG A 114 -24.31 11.45 15.60
CA ARG A 114 -23.93 10.12 16.06
C ARG A 114 -23.22 10.15 17.41
N MET A 115 -22.36 11.14 17.65
CA MET A 115 -21.66 11.30 18.93
C MET A 115 -22.63 11.73 20.03
N GLU A 116 -23.58 12.61 19.72
CA GLU A 116 -24.63 13.04 20.67
C GLU A 116 -25.55 11.88 21.05
N GLU A 117 -25.94 11.03 20.11
CA GLU A 117 -26.71 9.81 20.37
C GLU A 117 -25.97 8.83 21.32
N LEU A 118 -24.64 8.72 21.15
CA LEU A 118 -23.83 7.76 21.91
C LEU A 118 -23.45 8.29 23.29
N LEU A 119 -23.14 9.57 23.43
CA LEU A 119 -22.52 10.15 24.62
C LEU A 119 -23.38 11.20 25.32
N GLY A 120 -24.44 11.71 24.67
CA GLY A 120 -25.25 12.80 25.19
C GLY A 120 -25.94 12.51 26.56
N GLY A 121 -26.18 11.23 26.85
CA GLY A 121 -26.67 10.80 28.18
C GLY A 121 -25.58 10.70 29.26
N VAL A 122 -24.30 10.81 28.89
CA VAL A 122 -23.15 10.66 29.79
C VAL A 122 -22.46 11.99 30.03
N CYS A 123 -22.23 12.76 28.95
CA CYS A 123 -21.55 14.04 29.04
C CYS A 123 -21.95 14.98 27.88
N PRO A 124 -21.76 16.32 28.04
CA PRO A 124 -21.98 17.26 26.95
C PRO A 124 -21.02 16.99 25.78
N VAL A 125 -21.55 16.86 24.56
CA VAL A 125 -20.78 16.71 23.35
C VAL A 125 -20.51 18.08 22.75
N ARG A 126 -19.23 18.45 22.63
CA ARG A 126 -18.85 19.71 22.00
C ARG A 126 -19.04 19.65 20.48
N PRO A 127 -19.20 20.80 19.81
CA PRO A 127 -19.28 20.85 18.36
C PRO A 127 -18.06 20.18 17.70
N ILE A 128 -18.30 19.43 16.62
CA ILE A 128 -17.26 18.75 15.84
C ILE A 128 -16.34 19.78 15.20
N ILE A 129 -15.04 19.51 15.26
CA ILE A 129 -14.03 20.30 14.54
C ILE A 129 -13.85 19.67 13.17
N GLY A 130 -14.17 20.42 12.13
CA GLY A 130 -13.97 20.00 10.73
C GLY A 130 -12.56 20.27 10.25
N MET A 131 -12.17 19.60 9.15
CA MET A 131 -10.96 19.92 8.40
C MET A 131 -11.25 21.05 7.43
N GLU A 132 -10.29 21.93 7.20
CA GLU A 132 -10.36 22.96 6.17
C GLU A 132 -10.36 22.33 4.77
N GLU A 133 -9.47 21.35 4.53
CA GLU A 133 -9.38 20.60 3.30
C GLU A 133 -9.59 19.10 3.56
N PRO A 134 -10.79 18.55 3.29
CA PRO A 134 -11.14 17.16 3.62
C PRO A 134 -10.70 16.14 2.57
N TYR A 135 -9.76 16.50 1.70
CA TYR A 135 -9.19 15.62 0.69
C TYR A 135 -7.70 15.36 0.96
N HIS A 136 -7.17 14.30 0.37
CA HIS A 136 -5.75 13.94 0.39
C HIS A 136 -5.10 13.89 1.79
N TYR A 137 -5.89 13.66 2.83
CA TYR A 137 -5.44 13.67 4.23
C TYR A 137 -4.84 12.34 4.70
N ARG A 138 -5.00 11.26 3.93
CA ARG A 138 -4.53 9.94 4.33
C ARG A 138 -3.06 9.77 4.00
N ASN A 139 -2.21 9.80 5.01
CA ASN A 139 -0.76 9.70 4.88
C ASN A 139 -0.21 8.27 4.85
N LYS A 140 -1.04 7.26 5.15
CA LYS A 140 -0.69 5.84 5.04
C LYS A 140 -1.56 5.17 3.99
N VAL A 141 -0.93 4.78 2.89
CA VAL A 141 -1.58 4.14 1.74
C VAL A 141 -1.08 2.72 1.59
N HIS A 142 -1.99 1.78 1.39
CA HIS A 142 -1.70 0.37 1.22
C HIS A 142 -2.32 -0.10 -0.08
N ALA A 143 -1.49 -0.22 -1.11
CA ALA A 143 -1.91 -0.70 -2.43
C ALA A 143 -1.68 -2.20 -2.60
N VAL A 144 -2.64 -2.86 -3.20
CA VAL A 144 -2.55 -4.26 -3.65
C VAL A 144 -2.13 -4.27 -5.10
N PHE A 145 -1.24 -5.20 -5.46
CA PHE A 145 -0.81 -5.42 -6.83
C PHE A 145 -1.38 -6.74 -7.35
N GLY A 146 -1.77 -6.75 -8.61
CA GLY A 146 -2.32 -7.92 -9.29
C GLY A 146 -2.16 -7.82 -10.78
N LEU A 147 -2.83 -8.72 -11.50
CA LEU A 147 -2.86 -8.74 -12.95
C LEU A 147 -4.30 -8.54 -13.44
N ASP A 148 -4.46 -7.81 -14.53
CA ASP A 148 -5.73 -7.74 -15.23
C ASP A 148 -5.95 -9.00 -16.10
N ARG A 149 -7.11 -9.11 -16.76
CA ARG A 149 -7.44 -10.23 -17.64
C ARG A 149 -6.49 -10.37 -18.84
N LYS A 150 -5.70 -9.35 -19.15
CA LYS A 150 -4.71 -9.31 -20.24
C LYS A 150 -3.29 -9.48 -19.72
N ASN A 151 -3.12 -9.90 -18.47
CA ASN A 151 -1.83 -10.04 -17.79
C ASN A 151 -1.04 -8.71 -17.67
N ASN A 152 -1.72 -7.56 -17.61
CA ASN A 152 -1.07 -6.31 -17.30
C ASN A 152 -1.05 -6.09 -15.78
N PRO A 153 0.05 -5.60 -15.22
CA PRO A 153 0.09 -5.22 -13.81
C PRO A 153 -0.93 -4.11 -13.51
N ILE A 154 -1.72 -4.33 -12.48
CA ILE A 154 -2.63 -3.35 -11.91
C ILE A 154 -2.27 -3.12 -10.45
N SER A 155 -2.60 -1.94 -9.93
CA SER A 155 -2.49 -1.62 -8.51
C SER A 155 -3.78 -0.93 -8.05
N GLY A 156 -4.14 -1.13 -6.80
CA GLY A 156 -5.35 -0.52 -6.25
C GLY A 156 -5.74 -1.14 -4.92
N ILE A 157 -7.02 -1.31 -4.70
CA ILE A 157 -7.57 -1.87 -3.47
C ILE A 157 -8.49 -3.05 -3.78
N TYR A 158 -8.74 -3.89 -2.78
CA TYR A 158 -9.76 -4.93 -2.93
C TYR A 158 -11.16 -4.30 -2.94
N LYS A 159 -12.03 -4.79 -3.83
CA LYS A 159 -13.45 -4.55 -3.75
C LYS A 159 -13.97 -5.10 -2.43
N GLU A 160 -14.83 -4.33 -1.75
CA GLU A 160 -15.39 -4.69 -0.45
C GLU A 160 -15.93 -6.13 -0.43
N GLY A 161 -15.47 -6.91 0.56
CA GLY A 161 -15.86 -8.30 0.75
C GLY A 161 -15.35 -9.30 -0.30
N THR A 162 -14.35 -8.92 -1.12
CA THR A 162 -13.80 -9.80 -2.16
C THR A 162 -12.27 -9.65 -2.27
N HIS A 163 -11.63 -10.57 -2.99
CA HIS A 163 -10.21 -10.47 -3.39
C HIS A 163 -10.01 -9.85 -4.78
N ARG A 164 -11.09 -9.33 -5.40
CA ARG A 164 -10.99 -8.64 -6.69
C ARG A 164 -10.38 -7.26 -6.51
N ILE A 165 -9.30 -6.99 -7.22
CA ILE A 165 -8.64 -5.68 -7.20
C ILE A 165 -9.42 -4.70 -8.06
N LEU A 166 -9.74 -3.55 -7.49
CA LEU A 166 -10.23 -2.38 -8.20
C LEU A 166 -9.01 -1.52 -8.54
N PRO A 167 -8.71 -1.28 -9.82
CA PRO A 167 -7.60 -0.43 -10.20
C PRO A 167 -7.81 1.01 -9.70
N VAL A 168 -6.79 1.60 -9.09
CA VAL A 168 -6.79 2.97 -8.60
C VAL A 168 -5.48 3.63 -9.02
N ASP A 169 -5.60 4.72 -9.76
CA ASP A 169 -4.45 5.55 -10.16
C ASP A 169 -4.35 6.81 -9.29
N SER A 170 -5.49 7.28 -8.80
CA SER A 170 -5.59 8.43 -7.90
C SER A 170 -6.81 8.26 -6.99
N CYS A 171 -6.64 8.61 -5.73
CA CYS A 171 -7.69 8.55 -4.72
C CYS A 171 -7.94 9.93 -4.10
N LEU A 172 -9.20 10.30 -3.90
CA LEU A 172 -9.57 11.60 -3.34
C LEU A 172 -9.14 11.81 -1.89
N ILE A 173 -8.87 10.74 -1.14
CA ILE A 173 -8.51 10.84 0.27
C ILE A 173 -7.05 10.46 0.55
N GLU A 174 -6.37 9.78 -0.37
CA GLU A 174 -4.98 9.38 -0.23
C GLU A 174 -4.03 10.52 -0.61
N ASP A 175 -2.85 10.52 -0.02
CA ASP A 175 -1.79 11.47 -0.38
C ASP A 175 -1.40 11.29 -1.85
N GLN A 176 -1.36 12.38 -2.61
CA GLN A 176 -1.13 12.34 -4.05
C GLN A 176 0.26 11.81 -4.41
N LYS A 177 1.28 12.10 -3.58
CA LYS A 177 2.63 11.56 -3.80
C LYS A 177 2.66 10.05 -3.60
N ALA A 178 1.86 9.52 -2.67
CA ALA A 178 1.73 8.08 -2.49
C ALA A 178 1.09 7.42 -3.72
N ASP A 179 0.06 8.01 -4.29
CA ASP A 179 -0.58 7.53 -5.52
C ASP A 179 0.43 7.53 -6.70
N GLU A 180 1.17 8.61 -6.89
CA GLU A 180 2.21 8.72 -7.92
C GLU A 180 3.31 7.67 -7.78
N ILE A 181 3.77 7.41 -6.56
CA ILE A 181 4.77 6.38 -6.27
C ILE A 181 4.22 4.99 -6.61
N ILE A 182 2.98 4.68 -6.24
CA ILE A 182 2.34 3.39 -6.53
C ILE A 182 2.23 3.18 -8.04
N VAL A 183 1.78 4.18 -8.79
CA VAL A 183 1.68 4.14 -10.26
C VAL A 183 3.05 3.96 -10.89
N THR A 184 4.07 4.66 -10.38
CA THR A 184 5.45 4.53 -10.84
C THR A 184 5.98 3.11 -10.62
N ILE A 185 5.84 2.56 -9.41
CA ILE A 185 6.24 1.18 -9.12
C ILE A 185 5.56 0.21 -10.10
N ARG A 186 4.24 0.36 -10.29
CA ARG A 186 3.48 -0.49 -11.22
C ARG A 186 4.05 -0.43 -12.64
N SER A 187 4.38 0.77 -13.14
CA SER A 187 4.92 0.96 -14.49
C SER A 187 6.29 0.29 -14.68
N MET A 188 7.09 0.22 -13.62
CA MET A 188 8.44 -0.33 -13.63
C MET A 188 8.50 -1.86 -13.54
N LEU A 189 7.43 -2.54 -13.10
CA LEU A 189 7.45 -3.98 -12.84
C LEU A 189 7.93 -4.81 -14.02
N ARG A 190 7.51 -4.46 -15.24
CA ARG A 190 7.90 -5.19 -16.46
C ARG A 190 9.38 -5.00 -16.80
N SER A 191 9.89 -3.78 -16.71
CA SER A 191 11.29 -3.46 -17.03
C SER A 191 12.26 -4.14 -16.05
N PHE A 192 11.90 -4.22 -14.78
CA PHE A 192 12.67 -4.91 -13.75
C PHE A 192 12.38 -6.41 -13.65
N LYS A 193 11.50 -6.95 -14.52
CA LYS A 193 11.10 -8.36 -14.50
C LYS A 193 10.55 -8.84 -13.14
N ILE A 194 9.94 -7.93 -12.38
CA ILE A 194 9.30 -8.23 -11.12
C ILE A 194 7.90 -8.78 -11.40
N ARG A 195 7.64 -10.00 -10.96
CA ARG A 195 6.32 -10.63 -11.09
C ARG A 195 5.45 -10.20 -9.91
N VAL A 196 4.22 -9.86 -10.22
CA VAL A 196 3.17 -9.69 -9.20
C VAL A 196 2.86 -11.04 -8.59
N PHE A 197 2.62 -11.06 -7.29
CA PHE A 197 2.23 -12.28 -6.57
C PHE A 197 0.82 -12.69 -6.98
N ASP A 198 0.68 -13.94 -7.34
CA ASP A 198 -0.59 -14.58 -7.70
C ASP A 198 -1.00 -15.49 -6.53
N GLU A 199 -2.17 -15.20 -5.94
CA GLU A 199 -2.69 -15.93 -4.78
C GLU A 199 -3.11 -17.35 -5.13
N ASP A 200 -3.56 -17.61 -6.37
CA ASP A 200 -4.04 -18.92 -6.80
C ASP A 200 -2.88 -19.90 -7.02
N THR A 201 -1.78 -19.42 -7.58
CA THR A 201 -0.60 -20.25 -7.87
C THR A 201 0.46 -20.20 -6.79
N GLY A 202 0.43 -19.18 -5.91
CA GLY A 202 1.44 -18.93 -4.89
C GLY A 202 2.78 -18.42 -5.44
N TYR A 203 2.85 -18.04 -6.72
CA TYR A 203 4.06 -17.55 -7.37
C TYR A 203 4.03 -16.04 -7.58
N GLY A 204 5.21 -15.43 -7.55
CA GLY A 204 5.42 -14.00 -7.72
C GLY A 204 6.11 -13.38 -6.52
N LEU A 205 6.47 -12.11 -6.62
CA LEU A 205 7.21 -11.39 -5.59
C LEU A 205 6.38 -10.28 -4.96
N LEU A 206 5.85 -9.37 -5.79
CA LEU A 206 5.19 -8.16 -5.30
C LEU A 206 3.69 -8.38 -5.09
N ARG A 207 3.25 -8.31 -3.83
CA ARG A 207 1.84 -8.43 -3.45
C ARG A 207 1.23 -7.10 -3.01
N HIS A 208 1.95 -6.39 -2.15
CA HIS A 208 1.49 -5.14 -1.55
C HIS A 208 2.60 -4.10 -1.52
N VAL A 209 2.21 -2.83 -1.58
CA VAL A 209 3.10 -1.69 -1.31
C VAL A 209 2.43 -0.84 -0.23
N LEU A 210 3.16 -0.57 0.83
CA LEU A 210 2.77 0.33 1.90
C LEU A 210 3.61 1.59 1.82
N ILE A 211 2.96 2.74 1.67
CA ILE A 211 3.60 4.05 1.66
C ILE A 211 3.14 4.83 2.88
N ARG A 212 4.07 5.52 3.51
CA ARG A 212 3.79 6.49 4.56
C ARG A 212 4.45 7.80 4.19
N CYS A 213 3.65 8.84 4.06
CA CYS A 213 4.13 10.21 3.89
C CYS A 213 4.30 10.84 5.27
N GLY A 214 5.51 11.31 5.59
CA GLY A 214 5.80 12.09 6.78
C GLY A 214 5.70 13.59 6.45
N PHE A 215 5.55 14.39 7.48
CA PHE A 215 5.59 15.85 7.43
C PHE A 215 6.99 16.35 7.68
#